data_7a2b1f702880e041bb91250d19bd43e0
#
_entry.id   7a2b1f702880e041bb91250d19bd43e0
#
_cell.length_a   1.000
_cell.length_b   1.000
_cell.length_c   1.000
_cell.angle_alpha   90.00
_cell.angle_beta   90.00
_cell.angle_gamma   90.00
#
_symmetry.space_group_name_H-M   'P 1'
#
loop_
_entity.id
_entity.type
_entity.pdbx_description
1 polymer ?
#
loop_
_entity_poly.entity_id
_entity_poly.type
_entity_poly.pdbx_seq_one_letter_code
_entity_poly.pdbx_strand_id
1 'polypeptide(L)'
;IHYDEALAYLPEVYAPVDANRQIAVTPTRAEAGLPATGFVFCCFNDPYKITPEVFDRWCALLKAVPNAVLWLYAKSDEVIDNLRREAAIRDVASARLIFARKKPQPEHLARLALADLFLDTQPVNAHTTASDALWMGVPVLTCLGETFAARVAASLLTAVGLPELIATDLDDYQARALRLANQPQELAAIKQRLVNAHGSAAFFDTTRFTRNLEALYRRIWDRHTQGLPPAPLAPTQA
;
A
#
# COMPACT_ATOMS: atom_id res chain seq x y z
N ILE A 1 -3.39 11.34 23.15
CA ILE A 1 -2.00 11.77 22.86
C ILE A 1 -1.19 10.49 22.83
N HIS A 2 -0.51 10.21 21.70
CA HIS A 2 0.20 8.95 21.49
C HIS A 2 1.73 9.13 21.54
N TYR A 3 2.22 10.37 21.78
CA TYR A 3 3.63 10.73 21.80
C TYR A 3 3.90 11.69 22.95
N ASP A 4 4.97 11.46 23.68
CA ASP A 4 5.48 12.36 24.72
C ASP A 4 6.42 13.41 24.10
N GLU A 5 6.97 13.13 22.91
CA GLU A 5 7.85 14.00 22.18
C GLU A 5 7.09 15.11 21.44
N ALA A 6 7.79 16.24 21.22
CA ALA A 6 7.30 17.30 20.36
C ALA A 6 7.37 16.87 18.89
N LEU A 7 6.22 16.79 18.23
CA LEU A 7 6.14 16.34 16.84
C LEU A 7 6.57 17.44 15.86
N ALA A 8 7.39 17.06 14.88
CA ALA A 8 7.77 17.92 13.76
C ALA A 8 7.12 17.37 12.47
N TYR A 9 6.30 18.19 11.83
CA TYR A 9 5.50 17.76 10.69
C TYR A 9 6.15 18.18 9.38
N LEU A 10 6.27 17.21 8.45
CA LEU A 10 6.53 17.50 7.05
C LEU A 10 5.23 17.88 6.33
N PRO A 11 5.27 18.75 5.30
CA PRO A 11 4.04 19.31 4.71
C PRO A 11 3.21 18.29 3.90
N GLU A 12 3.82 17.25 3.35
CA GLU A 12 3.17 16.42 2.33
C GLU A 12 3.22 14.93 2.65
N VAL A 13 4.42 14.39 2.89
CA VAL A 13 4.63 12.97 3.14
C VAL A 13 5.79 12.78 4.12
N TYR A 14 5.66 11.79 4.98
CA TYR A 14 6.66 11.54 6.04
C TYR A 14 7.85 10.68 5.57
N ALA A 15 7.72 9.96 4.47
CA ALA A 15 8.74 9.05 3.96
C ALA A 15 9.07 9.32 2.49
N PRO A 16 10.35 9.32 2.12
CA PRO A 16 10.76 9.48 0.73
C PRO A 16 10.57 8.20 -0.07
N VAL A 17 10.49 8.36 -1.38
CA VAL A 17 10.60 7.28 -2.35
C VAL A 17 11.89 7.51 -3.14
N ASP A 18 12.69 6.46 -3.35
CA ASP A 18 13.85 6.54 -4.25
C ASP A 18 13.36 6.69 -5.69
N ALA A 19 13.60 7.85 -6.28
CA ALA A 19 13.21 8.15 -7.67
C ALA A 19 14.07 7.40 -8.72
N ASN A 20 15.20 6.80 -8.31
CA ASN A 20 16.14 6.11 -9.21
C ASN A 20 16.00 4.58 -9.12
N ARG A 21 14.84 4.07 -8.70
CA ARG A 21 14.59 2.63 -8.57
C ARG A 21 14.80 1.90 -9.88
N GLN A 22 15.61 0.87 -9.85
CA GLN A 22 15.74 -0.04 -10.99
C GLN A 22 14.52 -0.97 -11.03
N ILE A 23 13.99 -1.18 -12.22
CA ILE A 23 12.87 -2.09 -12.49
C ILE A 23 13.33 -3.11 -13.50
N ALA A 24 13.20 -4.39 -13.19
CA ALA A 24 13.48 -5.48 -14.12
C ALA A 24 12.39 -5.58 -15.21
N VAL A 25 12.59 -6.46 -16.16
CA VAL A 25 11.54 -6.79 -17.15
C VAL A 25 10.34 -7.38 -16.43
N THR A 26 9.15 -6.86 -16.74
CA THR A 26 7.91 -7.37 -16.17
C THR A 26 7.67 -8.81 -16.63
N PRO A 27 7.53 -9.77 -15.72
CA PRO A 27 7.26 -11.15 -16.09
C PRO A 27 5.86 -11.30 -16.71
N THR A 28 5.62 -12.38 -17.40
CA THR A 28 4.27 -12.78 -17.79
C THR A 28 3.46 -13.27 -16.59
N ARG A 29 2.13 -13.29 -16.69
CA ARG A 29 1.27 -13.89 -15.67
C ARG A 29 1.64 -15.37 -15.41
N ALA A 30 1.97 -16.13 -16.46
CA ALA A 30 2.36 -17.53 -16.34
C ALA A 30 3.65 -17.70 -15.53
N GLU A 31 4.70 -16.89 -15.78
CA GLU A 31 5.95 -16.90 -15.01
C GLU A 31 5.75 -16.50 -13.55
N ALA A 32 4.72 -15.68 -13.26
CA ALA A 32 4.33 -15.31 -11.93
C ALA A 32 3.40 -16.31 -11.23
N GLY A 33 3.01 -17.40 -11.93
CA GLY A 33 2.04 -18.38 -11.43
C GLY A 33 0.60 -17.89 -11.39
N LEU A 34 0.29 -16.79 -12.08
CA LEU A 34 -1.04 -16.19 -12.13
C LEU A 34 -1.87 -16.80 -13.28
N PRO A 35 -3.19 -16.87 -13.15
CA PRO A 35 -4.05 -17.30 -14.24
C PRO A 35 -3.95 -16.34 -15.44
N ALA A 36 -4.16 -16.85 -16.64
CA ALA A 36 -4.07 -16.06 -17.88
C ALA A 36 -5.06 -14.88 -17.88
N THR A 37 -6.23 -15.06 -17.26
CA THR A 37 -7.31 -14.06 -17.15
C THR A 37 -7.80 -13.98 -15.71
N GLY A 38 -8.65 -13.00 -15.42
CA GLY A 38 -9.24 -12.79 -14.09
C GLY A 38 -8.57 -11.62 -13.34
N PHE A 39 -9.26 -11.17 -12.30
CA PHE A 39 -8.84 -10.07 -11.46
C PHE A 39 -7.79 -10.52 -10.44
N VAL A 40 -6.71 -9.78 -10.31
CA VAL A 40 -5.62 -10.07 -9.38
C VAL A 40 -5.64 -9.07 -8.23
N PHE A 41 -6.27 -9.46 -7.12
CA PHE A 41 -6.00 -8.81 -5.84
C PHE A 41 -4.62 -9.21 -5.36
N CYS A 42 -3.85 -8.31 -4.76
CA CYS A 42 -2.59 -8.68 -4.15
C CYS A 42 -2.41 -8.08 -2.76
N CYS A 43 -1.61 -8.74 -1.92
CA CYS A 43 -1.06 -8.18 -0.70
C CYS A 43 0.36 -8.74 -0.50
N PHE A 44 1.36 -7.87 -0.56
CA PHE A 44 2.75 -8.25 -0.32
C PHE A 44 3.26 -7.85 1.06
N ASN A 45 2.36 -7.51 1.99
CA ASN A 45 2.69 -7.32 3.39
C ASN A 45 3.18 -8.63 4.02
N ASP A 46 3.98 -8.54 5.07
CA ASP A 46 4.38 -9.73 5.83
C ASP A 46 3.11 -10.38 6.42
N PRO A 47 2.94 -11.70 6.30
CA PRO A 47 1.74 -12.43 6.70
C PRO A 47 1.28 -12.23 8.14
N TYR A 48 2.17 -11.86 9.08
CA TYR A 48 1.77 -11.56 10.46
C TYR A 48 0.84 -10.36 10.60
N LYS A 49 0.75 -9.51 9.56
CA LYS A 49 -0.18 -8.38 9.51
C LYS A 49 -1.61 -8.76 9.10
N ILE A 50 -1.79 -9.99 8.59
CA ILE A 50 -3.09 -10.47 8.12
C ILE A 50 -3.89 -10.93 9.34
N THR A 51 -4.87 -10.13 9.76
CA THR A 51 -5.78 -10.52 10.84
C THR A 51 -6.94 -11.37 10.30
N PRO A 52 -7.63 -12.16 11.15
CA PRO A 52 -8.80 -12.93 10.74
C PRO A 52 -9.86 -12.08 10.07
N GLU A 53 -10.15 -10.89 10.62
CA GLU A 53 -11.17 -9.98 10.11
C GLU A 53 -10.84 -9.47 8.70
N VAL A 54 -9.58 -9.11 8.44
CA VAL A 54 -9.13 -8.70 7.10
C VAL A 54 -9.20 -9.89 6.14
N PHE A 55 -8.79 -11.08 6.57
CA PHE A 55 -8.83 -12.26 5.74
C PHE A 55 -10.26 -12.71 5.41
N ASP A 56 -11.21 -12.51 6.34
CA ASP A 56 -12.65 -12.73 6.11
C ASP A 56 -13.14 -11.87 4.94
N ARG A 57 -12.76 -10.57 4.91
CA ARG A 57 -13.12 -9.66 3.81
C ARG A 57 -12.51 -10.10 2.49
N TRP A 58 -11.25 -10.52 2.48
CA TRP A 58 -10.60 -11.01 1.26
C TRP A 58 -11.25 -12.31 0.73
N CYS A 59 -11.62 -13.22 1.61
CA CYS A 59 -12.36 -14.41 1.22
C CYS A 59 -13.75 -14.07 0.67
N ALA A 60 -14.45 -13.09 1.26
CA ALA A 60 -15.73 -12.61 0.74
C ALA A 60 -15.59 -12.00 -0.66
N LEU A 61 -14.54 -11.22 -0.92
CA LEU A 61 -14.20 -10.69 -2.24
C LEU A 61 -13.97 -11.81 -3.26
N LEU A 62 -13.18 -12.82 -2.90
CA LEU A 62 -12.94 -13.96 -3.78
C LEU A 62 -14.23 -14.71 -4.12
N LYS A 63 -15.16 -14.85 -3.19
CA LYS A 63 -16.48 -15.46 -3.47
C LYS A 63 -17.34 -14.61 -4.38
N ALA A 64 -17.28 -13.28 -4.22
CA ALA A 64 -18.12 -12.35 -4.97
C ALA A 64 -17.60 -12.01 -6.38
N VAL A 65 -16.28 -12.15 -6.63
CA VAL A 65 -15.65 -11.84 -7.93
C VAL A 65 -15.22 -13.13 -8.61
N PRO A 66 -15.97 -13.64 -9.61
CA PRO A 66 -15.60 -14.86 -10.33
C PRO A 66 -14.20 -14.74 -10.97
N ASN A 67 -13.44 -15.85 -10.93
CA ASN A 67 -12.09 -15.95 -11.51
C ASN A 67 -11.05 -14.99 -10.93
N ALA A 68 -11.35 -14.22 -9.88
CA ALA A 68 -10.33 -13.45 -9.18
C ALA A 68 -9.42 -14.37 -8.37
N VAL A 69 -8.17 -13.94 -8.19
CA VAL A 69 -7.21 -14.58 -7.32
C VAL A 69 -6.69 -13.56 -6.29
N LEU A 70 -6.21 -14.08 -5.16
CA LEU A 70 -5.50 -13.30 -4.16
C LEU A 70 -4.02 -13.71 -4.17
N TRP A 71 -3.16 -12.78 -4.58
CA TRP A 71 -1.74 -12.99 -4.72
C TRP A 71 -0.99 -12.47 -3.50
N LEU A 72 -0.47 -13.37 -2.69
CA LEU A 72 0.08 -13.08 -1.37
C LEU A 72 1.58 -13.34 -1.31
N TYR A 73 2.29 -12.50 -0.55
CA TYR A 73 3.65 -12.84 -0.14
C TYR A 73 3.64 -13.98 0.89
N ALA A 74 4.54 -14.96 0.70
CA ALA A 74 4.74 -16.02 1.68
C ALA A 74 6.22 -16.34 1.84
N LYS A 75 6.72 -16.27 3.08
CA LYS A 75 8.12 -16.54 3.41
C LYS A 75 8.44 -18.03 3.60
N SER A 76 7.46 -18.87 3.89
CA SER A 76 7.62 -20.30 4.14
C SER A 76 6.41 -21.09 3.62
N ASP A 77 6.57 -22.41 3.50
CA ASP A 77 5.46 -23.31 3.13
C ASP A 77 4.42 -23.41 4.25
N GLU A 78 4.83 -23.32 5.50
CA GLU A 78 3.93 -23.27 6.64
C GLU A 78 2.92 -22.11 6.54
N VAL A 79 3.37 -20.92 6.14
CA VAL A 79 2.48 -19.77 5.91
C VAL A 79 1.48 -20.07 4.79
N ILE A 80 1.92 -20.72 3.71
CA ILE A 80 1.07 -21.12 2.59
C ILE A 80 -0.01 -22.10 3.07
N ASP A 81 0.40 -23.13 3.80
CA ASP A 81 -0.52 -24.19 4.28
C ASP A 81 -1.54 -23.63 5.28
N ASN A 82 -1.10 -22.73 6.16
CA ASN A 82 -1.98 -22.06 7.10
C ASN A 82 -3.02 -21.19 6.37
N LEU A 83 -2.61 -20.33 5.42
CA LEU A 83 -3.55 -19.49 4.68
C LEU A 83 -4.50 -20.29 3.79
N ARG A 84 -4.05 -21.39 3.19
CA ARG A 84 -4.91 -22.31 2.44
C ARG A 84 -5.96 -22.99 3.32
N ARG A 85 -5.57 -23.42 4.52
CA ARG A 85 -6.49 -23.99 5.50
C ARG A 85 -7.52 -22.97 5.95
N GLU A 86 -7.10 -21.75 6.25
CA GLU A 86 -8.00 -20.65 6.63
C GLU A 86 -8.96 -20.26 5.49
N ALA A 87 -8.50 -20.31 4.25
CA ALA A 87 -9.38 -20.10 3.08
C ALA A 87 -10.41 -21.22 2.92
N ALA A 88 -10.00 -22.48 3.11
CA ALA A 88 -10.90 -23.63 3.05
C ALA A 88 -12.01 -23.57 4.12
N ILE A 89 -11.68 -23.14 5.35
CA ILE A 89 -12.68 -22.92 6.43
C ILE A 89 -13.72 -21.86 6.02
N ARG A 90 -13.36 -20.94 5.11
CA ARG A 90 -14.22 -19.88 4.58
C ARG A 90 -14.84 -20.20 3.22
N ASP A 91 -14.84 -21.46 2.82
CA ASP A 91 -15.36 -21.94 1.53
C ASP A 91 -14.68 -21.31 0.30
N VAL A 92 -13.39 -20.98 0.40
CA VAL A 92 -12.59 -20.48 -0.72
C VAL A 92 -11.61 -21.57 -1.16
N ALA A 93 -11.69 -21.95 -2.44
CA ALA A 93 -10.80 -22.96 -3.02
C ALA A 93 -9.33 -22.50 -2.93
N SER A 94 -8.45 -23.38 -2.47
CA SER A 94 -7.02 -23.07 -2.27
C SER A 94 -6.32 -22.59 -3.55
N ALA A 95 -6.78 -23.00 -4.72
CA ALA A 95 -6.29 -22.54 -6.02
C ALA A 95 -6.52 -21.04 -6.29
N ARG A 96 -7.42 -20.39 -5.51
CA ARG A 96 -7.66 -18.94 -5.59
C ARG A 96 -6.60 -18.12 -4.85
N LEU A 97 -5.76 -18.77 -4.03
CA LEU A 97 -4.61 -18.16 -3.35
C LEU A 97 -3.33 -18.50 -4.09
N ILE A 98 -2.72 -17.50 -4.68
CA ILE A 98 -1.42 -17.59 -5.35
C ILE A 98 -0.36 -17.02 -4.41
N PHE A 99 0.81 -17.64 -4.37
CA PHE A 99 1.85 -17.24 -3.43
C PHE A 99 3.14 -16.81 -4.15
N ALA A 100 3.67 -15.69 -3.71
CA ALA A 100 4.91 -15.12 -4.21
C ALA A 100 6.01 -15.22 -3.15
N ARG A 101 7.17 -15.70 -3.53
CA ARG A 101 8.38 -15.73 -2.68
C ARG A 101 9.14 -14.40 -2.78
N LYS A 102 10.06 -14.18 -1.82
CA LYS A 102 10.97 -13.03 -1.84
C LYS A 102 11.77 -13.01 -3.15
N LYS A 103 11.90 -11.84 -3.73
CA LYS A 103 12.73 -11.57 -4.91
C LYS A 103 13.60 -10.34 -4.68
N PRO A 104 14.69 -10.15 -5.44
CA PRO A 104 15.39 -8.86 -5.50
C PRO A 104 14.42 -7.72 -5.83
N GLN A 105 14.70 -6.52 -5.32
CA GLN A 105 13.79 -5.38 -5.46
C GLN A 105 13.39 -5.06 -6.92
N PRO A 106 14.30 -5.05 -7.91
CA PRO A 106 13.91 -4.79 -9.30
C PRO A 106 12.89 -5.78 -9.85
N GLU A 107 13.02 -7.07 -9.54
CA GLU A 107 12.08 -8.11 -9.94
C GLU A 107 10.78 -8.04 -9.14
N HIS A 108 10.87 -7.68 -7.86
CA HIS A 108 9.69 -7.48 -7.02
C HIS A 108 8.83 -6.33 -7.54
N LEU A 109 9.44 -5.21 -7.89
CA LEU A 109 8.75 -4.07 -8.49
C LEU A 109 8.10 -4.47 -9.82
N ALA A 110 8.86 -5.08 -10.71
CA ALA A 110 8.37 -5.48 -12.03
C ALA A 110 7.12 -6.37 -11.96
N ARG A 111 7.12 -7.39 -11.07
CA ARG A 111 5.96 -8.29 -10.94
C ARG A 111 4.70 -7.61 -10.39
N LEU A 112 4.84 -6.54 -9.57
CA LEU A 112 3.68 -5.82 -9.03
C LEU A 112 2.75 -5.30 -10.13
N ALA A 113 3.28 -4.92 -11.28
CA ALA A 113 2.51 -4.45 -12.43
C ALA A 113 1.46 -5.47 -12.94
N LEU A 114 1.54 -6.73 -12.53
CA LEU A 114 0.57 -7.77 -12.88
C LEU A 114 -0.69 -7.74 -12.00
N ALA A 115 -0.67 -7.00 -10.89
CA ALA A 115 -1.80 -6.87 -9.98
C ALA A 115 -2.79 -5.80 -10.46
N ASP A 116 -4.05 -5.99 -10.13
CA ASP A 116 -5.10 -5.03 -10.42
C ASP A 116 -5.37 -4.08 -9.26
N LEU A 117 -5.36 -4.59 -8.02
CA LEU A 117 -5.61 -3.84 -6.81
C LEU A 117 -4.81 -4.44 -5.65
N PHE A 118 -4.06 -3.60 -4.94
CA PHE A 118 -3.40 -3.98 -3.70
C PHE A 118 -4.38 -3.82 -2.53
N LEU A 119 -4.61 -4.89 -1.80
CA LEU A 119 -5.44 -4.93 -0.61
C LEU A 119 -4.55 -4.77 0.63
N ASP A 120 -4.68 -3.64 1.30
CA ASP A 120 -3.89 -3.34 2.50
C ASP A 120 -4.41 -4.08 3.74
N THR A 121 -3.55 -4.20 4.74
CA THR A 121 -3.83 -4.84 6.03
C THR A 121 -4.19 -3.83 7.11
N GLN A 122 -4.93 -4.28 8.13
CA GLN A 122 -5.29 -3.53 9.32
C GLN A 122 -5.13 -4.45 10.56
N PRO A 123 -4.69 -3.92 11.71
CA PRO A 123 -4.42 -2.52 12.08
C PRO A 123 -3.04 -1.99 11.66
N VAL A 124 -2.19 -2.80 11.06
CA VAL A 124 -0.85 -2.39 10.59
C VAL A 124 -0.84 -2.32 9.08
N ASN A 125 -0.86 -1.11 8.56
CA ASN A 125 -0.88 -0.86 7.12
C ASN A 125 0.42 -1.28 6.41
N ALA A 126 0.34 -1.33 5.10
CA ALA A 126 1.48 -1.34 4.20
C ALA A 126 2.22 0.00 4.28
N HIS A 127 3.54 -0.06 4.39
CA HIS A 127 4.44 1.09 4.34
C HIS A 127 5.24 1.05 3.02
N THR A 128 6.39 0.41 3.04
CA THR A 128 7.21 0.21 1.84
C THR A 128 6.45 -0.55 0.75
N THR A 129 5.65 -1.55 1.11
CA THR A 129 4.87 -2.35 0.16
C THR A 129 3.76 -1.54 -0.53
N ALA A 130 3.13 -0.57 0.17
CA ALA A 130 2.22 0.38 -0.46
C ALA A 130 2.97 1.34 -1.38
N SER A 131 4.12 1.83 -0.94
CA SER A 131 5.02 2.68 -1.73
C SER A 131 5.43 1.99 -3.04
N ASP A 132 5.79 0.71 -2.96
CA ASP A 132 6.18 -0.10 -4.12
C ASP A 132 5.00 -0.31 -5.09
N ALA A 133 3.82 -0.60 -4.56
CA ALA A 133 2.61 -0.76 -5.37
C ALA A 133 2.24 0.55 -6.10
N LEU A 134 2.20 1.67 -5.39
CA LEU A 134 1.92 2.99 -5.96
C LEU A 134 2.96 3.38 -7.00
N TRP A 135 4.25 3.11 -6.75
CA TRP A 135 5.34 3.33 -7.71
C TRP A 135 5.12 2.56 -9.00
N MET A 136 4.63 1.32 -8.93
CA MET A 136 4.36 0.46 -10.07
C MET A 136 2.99 0.69 -10.73
N GLY A 137 2.28 1.75 -10.35
CA GLY A 137 0.98 2.08 -10.92
C GLY A 137 -0.16 1.18 -10.44
N VAL A 138 0.03 0.46 -9.34
CA VAL A 138 -1.00 -0.40 -8.74
C VAL A 138 -1.72 0.37 -7.64
N PRO A 139 -3.04 0.61 -7.78
CA PRO A 139 -3.83 1.26 -6.73
C PRO A 139 -3.80 0.44 -5.43
N VAL A 140 -3.67 1.14 -4.31
CA VAL A 140 -3.72 0.55 -2.96
C VAL A 140 -5.05 0.94 -2.32
N LEU A 141 -5.82 -0.04 -1.90
CA LEU A 141 -7.00 0.19 -1.07
C LEU A 141 -6.63 -0.06 0.38
N THR A 142 -6.83 0.92 1.25
CA THR A 142 -6.53 0.83 2.68
C THR A 142 -7.75 1.15 3.54
N CYS A 143 -7.71 0.70 4.80
CA CYS A 143 -8.67 1.08 5.81
C CYS A 143 -7.99 1.97 6.86
N LEU A 144 -8.58 3.14 7.14
CA LEU A 144 -8.03 4.11 8.08
C LEU A 144 -8.15 3.60 9.52
N GLY A 145 -7.08 3.71 10.29
CA GLY A 145 -7.07 3.42 11.72
C GLY A 145 -6.60 4.60 12.56
N GLU A 146 -6.41 4.37 13.87
CA GLU A 146 -6.08 5.43 14.83
C GLU A 146 -4.57 5.58 15.08
N THR A 147 -3.81 4.49 14.99
CA THR A 147 -2.37 4.50 15.27
C THR A 147 -1.57 5.00 14.06
N PHE A 148 -0.33 5.41 14.29
CA PHE A 148 0.59 5.75 13.18
C PHE A 148 0.65 4.64 12.13
N ALA A 149 0.86 3.40 12.57
CA ALA A 149 0.98 2.25 11.66
C ALA A 149 -0.31 1.97 10.85
N ALA A 150 -1.47 2.38 11.35
CA ALA A 150 -2.77 2.24 10.69
C ALA A 150 -3.15 3.45 9.81
N ARG A 151 -2.26 4.42 9.62
CA ARG A 151 -2.52 5.66 8.87
C ARG A 151 -1.52 5.88 7.74
N VAL A 152 -0.47 5.06 7.65
CA VAL A 152 0.61 5.27 6.69
C VAL A 152 0.13 5.17 5.25
N ALA A 153 -0.59 4.12 4.88
CA ALA A 153 -1.08 3.97 3.51
C ALA A 153 -2.07 5.09 3.14
N ALA A 154 -2.91 5.54 4.08
CA ALA A 154 -3.80 6.68 3.88
C ALA A 154 -3.03 7.99 3.62
N SER A 155 -1.92 8.22 4.34
CA SER A 155 -1.03 9.35 4.09
C SER A 155 -0.43 9.31 2.69
N LEU A 156 0.05 8.14 2.24
CA LEU A 156 0.59 7.97 0.89
C LEU A 156 -0.48 8.22 -0.18
N LEU A 157 -1.68 7.67 -0.01
CA LEU A 157 -2.80 7.86 -0.93
C LEU A 157 -3.22 9.33 -1.04
N THR A 158 -3.24 10.06 0.07
CA THR A 158 -3.49 11.50 0.07
C THR A 158 -2.40 12.25 -0.72
N ALA A 159 -1.13 11.88 -0.51
CA ALA A 159 0.00 12.51 -1.19
C ALA A 159 0.05 12.25 -2.71
N VAL A 160 -0.54 11.14 -3.19
CA VAL A 160 -0.66 10.85 -4.63
C VAL A 160 -2.01 11.28 -5.22
N GLY A 161 -2.89 11.92 -4.43
CA GLY A 161 -4.18 12.44 -4.89
C GLY A 161 -5.26 11.38 -5.13
N LEU A 162 -5.24 10.27 -4.37
CA LEU A 162 -6.20 9.16 -4.44
C LEU A 162 -6.93 8.91 -3.10
N PRO A 163 -7.50 9.94 -2.43
CA PRO A 163 -8.14 9.76 -1.12
C PRO A 163 -9.39 8.86 -1.16
N GLU A 164 -10.00 8.66 -2.32
CA GLU A 164 -11.13 7.74 -2.50
C GLU A 164 -10.77 6.27 -2.30
N LEU A 165 -9.49 5.93 -2.20
CA LEU A 165 -9.00 4.60 -1.88
C LEU A 165 -8.75 4.41 -0.37
N ILE A 166 -9.15 5.37 0.46
CA ILE A 166 -9.08 5.29 1.92
C ILE A 166 -10.49 4.96 2.44
N ALA A 167 -10.68 3.72 2.88
CA ALA A 167 -11.92 3.27 3.49
C ALA A 167 -12.00 3.69 4.96
N THR A 168 -13.20 3.91 5.46
CA THR A 168 -13.47 4.31 6.84
C THR A 168 -13.51 3.13 7.80
N ASP A 169 -13.93 1.96 7.31
CA ASP A 169 -14.02 0.71 8.06
C ASP A 169 -13.87 -0.49 7.10
N LEU A 170 -13.90 -1.70 7.63
CA LEU A 170 -13.72 -2.92 6.84
C LEU A 170 -14.94 -3.24 5.93
N ASP A 171 -16.12 -2.74 6.22
CA ASP A 171 -17.29 -2.90 5.36
C ASP A 171 -17.19 -1.99 4.13
N ASP A 172 -16.83 -0.73 4.32
CA ASP A 172 -16.53 0.22 3.25
C ASP A 172 -15.32 -0.25 2.41
N TYR A 173 -14.29 -0.78 3.05
CA TYR A 173 -13.14 -1.39 2.38
C TYR A 173 -13.56 -2.53 1.43
N GLN A 174 -14.35 -3.47 1.93
CA GLN A 174 -14.87 -4.58 1.11
C GLN A 174 -15.76 -4.07 -0.03
N ALA A 175 -16.66 -3.13 0.25
CA ALA A 175 -17.56 -2.56 -0.76
C ALA A 175 -16.78 -1.85 -1.88
N ARG A 176 -15.75 -1.06 -1.54
CA ARG A 176 -14.88 -0.39 -2.53
C ARG A 176 -14.07 -1.40 -3.35
N ALA A 177 -13.48 -2.41 -2.72
CA ALA A 177 -12.75 -3.46 -3.43
C ALA A 177 -13.65 -4.19 -4.44
N LEU A 178 -14.86 -4.55 -4.02
CA LEU A 178 -15.85 -5.21 -4.88
C LEU A 178 -16.29 -4.30 -6.04
N ARG A 179 -16.53 -3.01 -5.76
CA ARG A 179 -16.88 -2.03 -6.79
C ARG A 179 -15.78 -1.92 -7.84
N LEU A 180 -14.52 -1.74 -7.42
CA LEU A 180 -13.38 -1.61 -8.33
C LEU A 180 -13.14 -2.86 -9.16
N ALA A 181 -13.38 -4.05 -8.60
CA ALA A 181 -13.25 -5.30 -9.33
C ALA A 181 -14.34 -5.49 -10.41
N ASN A 182 -15.53 -4.90 -10.20
CA ASN A 182 -16.66 -4.99 -11.12
C ASN A 182 -16.80 -3.79 -12.06
N GLN A 183 -16.02 -2.73 -11.84
CA GLN A 183 -16.05 -1.50 -12.66
C GLN A 183 -14.68 -1.22 -13.29
N PRO A 184 -14.29 -1.93 -14.35
CA PRO A 184 -12.95 -1.83 -14.94
C PRO A 184 -12.62 -0.42 -15.46
N GLN A 185 -13.62 0.35 -15.85
CA GLN A 185 -13.43 1.74 -16.30
C GLN A 185 -13.03 2.67 -15.14
N GLU A 186 -13.64 2.50 -13.96
CA GLU A 186 -13.28 3.25 -12.75
C GLU A 186 -11.84 2.90 -12.32
N LEU A 187 -11.51 1.63 -12.27
CA LEU A 187 -10.16 1.18 -11.94
C LEU A 187 -9.12 1.70 -12.93
N ALA A 188 -9.43 1.68 -14.23
CA ALA A 188 -8.52 2.21 -15.26
C ALA A 188 -8.30 3.72 -15.10
N ALA A 189 -9.35 4.49 -14.77
CA ALA A 189 -9.23 5.92 -14.49
C ALA A 189 -8.35 6.20 -13.26
N ILE A 190 -8.47 5.41 -12.20
CA ILE A 190 -7.61 5.51 -11.01
C ILE A 190 -6.16 5.16 -11.36
N LYS A 191 -5.91 4.06 -12.08
CA LYS A 191 -4.57 3.70 -12.56
C LYS A 191 -3.96 4.82 -13.42
N GLN A 192 -4.72 5.42 -14.32
CA GLN A 192 -4.24 6.53 -15.14
C GLN A 192 -3.88 7.78 -14.31
N ARG A 193 -4.69 8.12 -13.31
CA ARG A 193 -4.37 9.22 -12.38
C ARG A 193 -3.08 8.94 -11.62
N LEU A 194 -2.88 7.70 -11.15
CA LEU A 194 -1.65 7.30 -10.46
C LEU A 194 -0.42 7.42 -11.38
N VAL A 195 -0.53 6.99 -12.64
CA VAL A 195 0.54 7.19 -13.64
C VAL A 195 0.85 8.68 -13.84
N ASN A 196 -0.18 9.51 -13.97
CA ASN A 196 0.01 10.96 -14.14
C ASN A 196 0.63 11.62 -12.89
N ALA A 197 0.36 11.08 -11.70
CA ALA A 197 0.89 11.59 -10.43
C ALA A 197 2.42 11.43 -10.33
N HIS A 198 3.04 10.48 -11.04
CA HIS A 198 4.51 10.31 -11.05
C HIS A 198 5.28 11.58 -11.45
N GLY A 199 4.70 12.42 -12.29
CA GLY A 199 5.33 13.67 -12.73
C GLY A 199 5.05 14.90 -11.87
N SER A 200 4.14 14.80 -10.88
CA SER A 200 3.61 15.99 -10.17
C SER A 200 3.41 15.80 -8.66
N ALA A 201 3.15 14.58 -8.20
CA ALA A 201 2.86 14.35 -6.79
C ALA A 201 4.13 14.39 -5.94
N ALA A 202 4.03 15.07 -4.80
CA ALA A 202 5.12 15.21 -3.83
C ALA A 202 5.71 13.88 -3.34
N PHE A 203 4.89 12.84 -3.31
CA PHE A 203 5.32 11.49 -2.94
C PHE A 203 6.42 10.93 -3.86
N PHE A 204 6.43 11.28 -5.14
CA PHE A 204 7.42 10.82 -6.11
C PHE A 204 8.61 11.78 -6.27
N ASP A 205 8.58 12.96 -5.63
CA ASP A 205 9.62 14.00 -5.72
C ASP A 205 10.57 13.95 -4.51
N THR A 206 11.61 13.12 -4.62
CA THR A 206 12.64 12.98 -3.59
C THR A 206 13.37 14.30 -3.32
N THR A 207 13.57 15.13 -4.33
CA THR A 207 14.24 16.42 -4.19
C THR A 207 13.41 17.39 -3.35
N ARG A 208 12.11 17.46 -3.60
CA ARG A 208 11.15 18.24 -2.80
C ARG A 208 11.08 17.74 -1.36
N PHE A 209 11.00 16.43 -1.17
CA PHE A 209 11.06 15.82 0.16
C PHE A 209 12.33 16.25 0.92
N THR A 210 13.51 16.16 0.29
CA THR A 210 14.78 16.51 0.90
C THR A 210 14.81 17.99 1.31
N ARG A 211 14.36 18.90 0.45
CA ARG A 211 14.27 20.34 0.78
C ARG A 211 13.35 20.60 1.97
N ASN A 212 12.20 19.95 2.02
CA ASN A 212 11.27 20.08 3.14
C ASN A 212 11.86 19.56 4.45
N LEU A 213 12.56 18.42 4.40
CA LEU A 213 13.24 17.85 5.57
C LEU A 213 14.38 18.75 6.07
N GLU A 214 15.21 19.28 5.16
CA GLU A 214 16.29 20.23 5.51
C GLU A 214 15.73 21.51 6.12
N ALA A 215 14.65 22.05 5.56
CA ALA A 215 13.99 23.23 6.11
C ALA A 215 13.45 22.97 7.53
N LEU A 216 12.89 21.77 7.76
CA LEU A 216 12.43 21.37 9.08
C LEU A 216 13.59 21.24 10.08
N TYR A 217 14.73 20.63 9.67
CA TYR A 217 15.93 20.55 10.51
C TYR A 217 16.49 21.92 10.87
N ARG A 218 16.52 22.89 9.93
CA ARG A 218 16.93 24.26 10.22
C ARG A 218 16.05 24.90 11.28
N ARG A 219 14.73 24.76 11.20
CA ARG A 219 13.78 25.28 12.21
C ARG A 219 13.99 24.65 13.59
N ILE A 220 14.28 23.36 13.65
CA ILE A 220 14.59 22.65 14.90
C ILE A 220 15.89 23.21 15.48
N TRP A 221 16.93 23.39 14.65
CA TRP A 221 18.22 23.91 15.04
C TRP A 221 18.15 25.38 15.51
N ASP A 222 17.45 26.23 14.78
CA ASP A 222 17.24 27.65 15.16
C ASP A 222 16.56 27.75 16.53
N ARG A 223 15.57 26.92 16.77
CA ARG A 223 14.90 26.86 18.07
C ARG A 223 15.85 26.44 19.19
N HIS A 224 16.71 25.45 18.93
CA HIS A 224 17.70 24.98 19.88
C HIS A 224 18.74 26.07 20.20
N THR A 225 19.28 26.75 19.19
CA THR A 225 20.29 27.81 19.37
C THR A 225 19.75 29.04 20.09
N GLN A 226 18.44 29.27 20.04
CA GLN A 226 17.75 30.31 20.81
C GLN A 226 17.47 29.90 22.27
N GLY A 227 17.90 28.71 22.68
CA GLY A 227 17.64 28.19 24.04
C GLY A 227 16.17 27.86 24.32
N LEU A 228 15.34 27.75 23.30
CA LEU A 228 13.92 27.44 23.45
C LEU A 228 13.70 25.92 23.66
N PRO A 229 12.76 25.52 24.52
CA PRO A 229 12.46 24.11 24.75
C PRO A 229 11.84 23.48 23.48
N PRO A 230 11.94 22.14 23.30
CA PRO A 230 11.23 21.45 22.23
C PRO A 230 9.74 21.80 22.20
N ALA A 231 9.19 22.02 21.02
CA ALA A 231 7.77 22.25 20.80
C ALA A 231 7.33 21.71 19.44
N PRO A 232 6.05 21.35 19.27
CA PRO A 232 5.54 20.91 17.98
C PRO A 232 5.79 21.95 16.88
N LEU A 233 6.29 21.49 15.72
CA LEU A 233 6.50 22.33 14.56
C LEU A 233 5.49 21.98 13.49
N ALA A 234 4.58 22.91 13.21
CA ALA A 234 3.61 22.77 12.12
C ALA A 234 4.32 22.65 10.76
N PRO A 235 3.72 22.00 9.75
CA PRO A 235 4.28 21.96 8.41
C PRO A 235 4.40 23.38 7.84
N THR A 236 5.50 23.66 7.15
CA THR A 236 5.60 24.88 6.34
C THR A 236 4.77 24.69 5.08
N GLN A 237 3.96 25.67 4.72
CA GLN A 237 3.36 25.70 3.38
C GLN A 237 4.48 25.81 2.35
N ALA A 238 4.46 24.89 1.35
CA ALA A 238 5.42 24.89 0.24
C ALA A 238 5.17 26.08 -0.68
#